data_3391a7d4092cd5d9d13ffdbe62d7bd26
#
_entry.id   3391a7d4092cd5d9d13ffdbe62d7bd26
#
_cell.length_a   1.000
_cell.length_b   1.000
_cell.length_c   1.000
_cell.angle_alpha   90.00
_cell.angle_beta   90.00
_cell.angle_gamma   90.00
#
_symmetry.space_group_name_H-M   'P 1'
#
loop_
_entity.id
_entity.type
_entity.pdbx_description
1 polymer ?
#
loop_
_entity_poly.entity_id
_entity_poly.type
_entity_poly.pdbx_seq_one_letter_code
_entity_poly.pdbx_strand_id
1 'polypeptide(L)'
;MIKTILITGGTGLVGKQLVKLLVQKGYKINLLVRKSGGKIEIAGVKTFIWDIYKREIDKECIQDADAIIHLAGEEIAGKRWTDERKQQIIESRTESIRMIYDLMLKNKNQVNHIISASAIGYYGNRGNELLTESSLPFKNFLAETCVAWEEAVDEGEKLGLRIVKLRTGIILDLKGGALPQMAKPVKFGLGVILGSGSQWVSWIHVTDVLQIYTYALENENIKGVYNMVAPEPVTFDTMTHSIAKGMKKSSLFFHVPSLFLKVALGEMSMMVLESTKVSSEKLEKAGYIFQYPTIQNALNEIYKKR
;
A
#
# COMPACT_ATOMS: atom_id res chain seq x y z
N MET A 1 18.81 -16.70 9.14
CA MET A 1 17.97 -15.79 9.97
C MET A 1 18.15 -14.38 9.44
N ILE A 2 17.08 -13.70 9.03
CA ILE A 2 17.10 -12.33 8.50
C ILE A 2 17.56 -11.37 9.62
N LYS A 3 18.55 -10.53 9.34
CA LYS A 3 19.09 -9.55 10.28
C LYS A 3 19.03 -8.12 9.75
N THR A 4 19.30 -7.95 8.47
CA THR A 4 19.36 -6.65 7.79
C THR A 4 18.36 -6.60 6.64
N ILE A 5 17.56 -5.55 6.57
CA ILE A 5 16.50 -5.38 5.55
C ILE A 5 16.78 -4.11 4.76
N LEU A 6 16.85 -4.22 3.45
CA LEU A 6 16.84 -3.07 2.56
C LEU A 6 15.39 -2.62 2.33
N ILE A 7 15.11 -1.35 2.63
CA ILE A 7 13.76 -0.78 2.48
C ILE A 7 13.79 0.39 1.50
N THR A 8 12.89 0.38 0.53
CA THR A 8 12.58 1.54 -0.32
C THR A 8 11.26 2.16 0.13
N GLY A 9 11.07 3.45 -0.11
CA GLY A 9 9.82 4.12 0.28
C GLY A 9 9.61 4.25 1.80
N GLY A 10 10.66 4.04 2.61
CA GLY A 10 10.59 4.10 4.07
C GLY A 10 10.28 5.49 4.65
N THR A 11 10.24 6.53 3.83
CA THR A 11 9.80 7.90 4.22
C THR A 11 8.29 8.12 4.02
N GLY A 12 7.58 7.18 3.39
CA GLY A 12 6.14 7.24 3.15
C GLY A 12 5.29 6.92 4.39
N LEU A 13 3.96 6.93 4.20
CA LEU A 13 2.98 6.68 5.26
C LEU A 13 3.18 5.33 5.98
N VAL A 14 3.27 4.26 5.22
CA VAL A 14 3.51 2.90 5.73
C VAL A 14 4.97 2.75 6.12
N GLY A 15 5.89 3.17 5.25
CA GLY A 15 7.33 2.94 5.41
C GLY A 15 7.90 3.49 6.71
N LYS A 16 7.54 4.73 7.10
CA LYS A 16 7.99 5.33 8.37
C LYS A 16 7.60 4.51 9.59
N GLN A 17 6.41 3.94 9.58
CA GLN A 17 5.90 3.15 10.69
C GLN A 17 6.51 1.75 10.68
N LEU A 18 6.65 1.16 9.49
CA LEU A 18 7.26 -0.15 9.31
C LEU A 18 8.74 -0.16 9.74
N VAL A 19 9.52 0.85 9.32
CA VAL A 19 10.91 1.02 9.76
C VAL A 19 11.01 1.03 11.29
N LYS A 20 10.17 1.82 11.97
CA LYS A 20 10.15 1.87 13.45
C LYS A 20 9.83 0.52 14.06
N LEU A 21 8.81 -0.18 13.56
CA LEU A 21 8.41 -1.49 14.05
C LEU A 21 9.53 -2.53 13.88
N LEU A 22 10.15 -2.57 12.71
CA LEU A 22 11.22 -3.53 12.42
C LEU A 22 12.47 -3.27 13.27
N VAL A 23 12.84 -2.00 13.48
CA VAL A 23 13.93 -1.66 14.42
C VAL A 23 13.60 -2.10 15.84
N GLN A 24 12.38 -1.89 16.32
CA GLN A 24 11.93 -2.35 17.65
C GLN A 24 11.97 -3.88 17.77
N LYS A 25 11.78 -4.61 16.67
CA LYS A 25 11.94 -6.07 16.61
C LYS A 25 13.41 -6.53 16.49
N GLY A 26 14.36 -5.60 16.45
CA GLY A 26 15.80 -5.91 16.43
C GLY A 26 16.42 -6.04 15.04
N TYR A 27 15.69 -5.72 13.97
CA TYR A 27 16.23 -5.69 12.61
C TYR A 27 17.11 -4.46 12.38
N LYS A 28 18.17 -4.62 11.63
CA LYS A 28 18.94 -3.51 11.03
C LYS A 28 18.29 -3.11 9.71
N ILE A 29 18.22 -1.82 9.45
CA ILE A 29 17.55 -1.28 8.26
C ILE A 29 18.56 -0.52 7.40
N ASN A 30 18.70 -0.95 6.15
CA ASN A 30 19.30 -0.17 5.08
C ASN A 30 18.18 0.55 4.34
N LEU A 31 18.13 1.86 4.45
CA LEU A 31 17.02 2.67 3.92
C LEU A 31 17.46 3.45 2.68
N LEU A 32 16.86 3.14 1.53
CA LEU A 32 17.03 3.93 0.31
C LEU A 32 16.13 5.17 0.34
N VAL A 33 16.74 6.34 0.24
CA VAL A 33 16.05 7.63 0.20
C VAL A 33 16.50 8.46 -1.00
N ARG A 34 15.60 9.31 -1.51
CA ARG A 34 15.98 10.34 -2.49
C ARG A 34 16.83 11.42 -1.80
N LYS A 35 17.73 12.05 -2.52
CA LYS A 35 18.59 13.13 -2.01
C LYS A 35 17.81 14.24 -1.31
N SER A 36 16.59 14.51 -1.78
CA SER A 36 15.65 15.47 -1.18
C SER A 36 14.86 14.94 0.03
N GLY A 37 14.96 13.63 0.33
CA GLY A 37 14.12 12.95 1.32
C GLY A 37 14.53 13.10 2.79
N GLY A 38 15.65 13.78 3.05
CA GLY A 38 16.19 13.97 4.40
C GLY A 38 16.81 12.71 5.02
N LYS A 39 17.68 12.91 6.01
CA LYS A 39 18.21 11.79 6.81
C LYS A 39 17.17 11.37 7.85
N ILE A 40 17.04 10.07 8.04
CA ILE A 40 16.28 9.50 9.15
C ILE A 40 17.28 9.09 10.23
N GLU A 41 17.29 9.81 11.33
CA GLU A 41 18.15 9.51 12.47
C GLU A 41 17.42 8.60 13.46
N ILE A 42 17.47 7.31 13.19
CA ILE A 42 16.95 6.25 14.09
C ILE A 42 18.10 5.25 14.31
N ALA A 43 18.41 4.93 15.56
CA ALA A 43 19.38 3.89 15.88
C ALA A 43 19.01 2.57 15.18
N GLY A 44 19.97 1.93 14.51
CA GLY A 44 19.73 0.71 13.71
C GLY A 44 19.30 0.96 12.26
N VAL A 45 19.20 2.23 11.83
CA VAL A 45 18.91 2.60 10.43
C VAL A 45 20.14 3.23 9.79
N LYS A 46 20.61 2.66 8.67
CA LYS A 46 21.58 3.28 7.77
C LYS A 46 20.84 3.83 6.55
N THR A 47 21.14 5.06 6.16
CA THR A 47 20.50 5.73 5.03
C THR A 47 21.44 5.79 3.85
N PHE A 48 20.96 5.37 2.68
CA PHE A 48 21.66 5.37 1.40
C PHE A 48 20.90 6.19 0.38
N ILE A 49 21.62 6.86 -0.51
CA ILE A 49 21.02 7.75 -1.51
C ILE A 49 20.79 6.97 -2.80
N TRP A 50 19.64 7.22 -3.43
CA TRP A 50 19.35 6.80 -4.79
C TRP A 50 18.57 7.85 -5.58
N ASP A 51 18.66 7.76 -6.90
CA ASP A 51 17.89 8.54 -7.85
C ASP A 51 17.47 7.64 -9.01
N ILE A 52 16.17 7.32 -9.07
CA ILE A 52 15.61 6.40 -10.07
C ILE A 52 15.74 6.98 -11.48
N TYR A 53 15.55 8.29 -11.63
CA TYR A 53 15.58 8.96 -12.92
C TYR A 53 16.99 9.12 -13.50
N LYS A 54 18.00 9.22 -12.62
CA LYS A 54 19.41 9.23 -13.00
C LYS A 54 20.06 7.86 -13.04
N ARG A 55 19.32 6.82 -12.58
CA ARG A 55 19.82 5.44 -12.38
C ARG A 55 21.06 5.40 -11.46
N GLU A 56 21.07 6.25 -10.46
CA GLU A 56 22.14 6.31 -9.43
C GLU A 56 21.66 5.61 -8.16
N ILE A 57 22.44 4.69 -7.61
CA ILE A 57 22.18 4.00 -6.36
C ILE A 57 23.48 3.72 -5.62
N ASP A 58 23.48 4.01 -4.31
CA ASP A 58 24.62 3.68 -3.45
C ASP A 58 24.70 2.15 -3.30
N LYS A 59 25.78 1.55 -3.85
CA LYS A 59 25.99 0.10 -3.87
C LYS A 59 26.16 -0.55 -2.50
N GLU A 60 26.51 0.22 -1.48
CA GLU A 60 26.69 -0.32 -0.13
C GLU A 60 25.37 -0.71 0.52
N CYS A 61 24.23 -0.21 0.01
CA CYS A 61 22.92 -0.49 0.57
C CYS A 61 22.55 -1.98 0.57
N ILE A 62 23.14 -2.79 -0.33
CA ILE A 62 22.78 -4.20 -0.53
C ILE A 62 23.74 -5.19 0.12
N GLN A 63 24.97 -4.75 0.51
CA GLN A 63 26.05 -5.65 0.91
C GLN A 63 25.68 -6.61 2.04
N ASP A 64 25.00 -6.12 3.07
CA ASP A 64 24.61 -6.89 4.26
C ASP A 64 23.11 -7.21 4.29
N ALA A 65 22.36 -6.91 3.22
CA ALA A 65 20.93 -7.11 3.20
C ALA A 65 20.55 -8.58 2.99
N ASP A 66 19.68 -9.11 3.85
CA ASP A 66 19.12 -10.46 3.74
C ASP A 66 17.78 -10.46 2.96
N ALA A 67 17.03 -9.36 3.06
CA ALA A 67 15.71 -9.21 2.44
C ALA A 67 15.49 -7.78 1.94
N ILE A 68 14.56 -7.62 1.01
CA ILE A 68 14.12 -6.33 0.50
C ILE A 68 12.64 -6.14 0.79
N ILE A 69 12.26 -4.97 1.32
CA ILE A 69 10.88 -4.51 1.35
C ILE A 69 10.75 -3.32 0.40
N HIS A 70 10.01 -3.53 -0.69
CA HIS A 70 9.86 -2.56 -1.76
C HIS A 70 8.52 -1.82 -1.65
N LEU A 71 8.57 -0.56 -1.13
CA LEU A 71 7.43 0.33 -0.96
C LEU A 71 7.53 1.60 -1.83
N ALA A 72 8.56 1.70 -2.65
CA ALA A 72 8.77 2.90 -3.48
C ALA A 72 7.68 3.03 -4.53
N GLY A 73 7.21 4.25 -4.71
CA GLY A 73 6.23 4.63 -5.72
C GLY A 73 5.80 6.08 -5.51
N GLU A 74 5.61 6.78 -6.61
CA GLU A 74 5.03 8.12 -6.59
C GLU A 74 3.57 8.08 -6.11
N GLU A 75 3.15 9.14 -5.42
CA GLU A 75 1.79 9.28 -4.94
C GLU A 75 0.80 9.35 -6.11
N ILE A 76 -0.24 8.49 -6.06
CA ILE A 76 -1.24 8.40 -7.14
C ILE A 76 -2.24 9.56 -7.06
N ALA A 77 -2.68 9.94 -5.86
CA ALA A 77 -3.74 10.91 -5.62
C ALA A 77 -3.27 12.38 -5.53
N GLY A 78 -1.98 12.64 -5.45
CA GLY A 78 -1.43 13.96 -5.11
C GLY A 78 -1.53 15.01 -6.24
N LYS A 79 -1.64 14.58 -7.50
CA LYS A 79 -1.68 15.46 -8.69
C LYS A 79 -2.60 14.89 -9.75
N ARG A 80 -3.14 15.77 -10.62
CA ARG A 80 -3.97 15.34 -11.76
C ARG A 80 -3.18 14.41 -12.69
N TRP A 81 -3.83 13.40 -13.24
CA TRP A 81 -3.21 12.44 -14.14
C TRP A 81 -3.10 13.03 -15.55
N THR A 82 -1.92 13.53 -15.89
CA THR A 82 -1.45 13.75 -17.25
C THR A 82 -0.70 12.52 -17.74
N ASP A 83 -0.44 12.40 -19.03
CA ASP A 83 0.33 11.27 -19.57
C ASP A 83 1.72 11.19 -18.96
N GLU A 84 2.40 12.31 -18.77
CA GLU A 84 3.68 12.38 -18.06
C GLU A 84 3.58 11.92 -16.61
N ARG A 85 2.48 12.30 -15.90
CA ARG A 85 2.27 11.87 -14.52
C ARG A 85 1.98 10.37 -14.43
N LYS A 86 1.20 9.83 -15.35
CA LYS A 86 0.95 8.40 -15.46
C LYS A 86 2.24 7.62 -15.68
N GLN A 87 3.09 8.09 -16.59
CA GLN A 87 4.40 7.51 -16.84
C GLN A 87 5.27 7.51 -15.57
N GLN A 88 5.39 8.64 -14.88
CA GLN A 88 6.12 8.75 -13.62
C GLN A 88 5.59 7.78 -12.55
N ILE A 89 4.27 7.59 -12.47
CA ILE A 89 3.64 6.66 -11.53
C ILE A 89 4.06 5.22 -11.83
N ILE A 90 4.09 4.81 -13.10
CA ILE A 90 4.53 3.48 -13.52
C ILE A 90 6.04 3.32 -13.28
N GLU A 91 6.86 4.21 -13.82
CA GLU A 91 8.33 4.14 -13.74
C GLU A 91 8.83 4.13 -12.30
N SER A 92 8.23 4.94 -11.42
CA SER A 92 8.61 4.97 -10.01
C SER A 92 8.47 3.62 -9.30
N ARG A 93 7.70 2.69 -9.86
CA ARG A 93 7.45 1.34 -9.35
C ARG A 93 8.29 0.29 -10.07
N THR A 94 8.29 0.35 -11.39
CA THR A 94 8.97 -0.64 -12.23
C THR A 94 10.48 -0.44 -12.27
N GLU A 95 10.93 0.79 -12.56
CA GLU A 95 12.37 1.07 -12.66
C GLU A 95 13.07 1.04 -11.30
N SER A 96 12.34 1.37 -10.24
CA SER A 96 12.89 1.31 -8.89
C SER A 96 13.30 -0.11 -8.48
N ILE A 97 12.50 -1.13 -8.79
CA ILE A 97 12.85 -2.52 -8.46
C ILE A 97 13.88 -3.09 -9.44
N ARG A 98 13.77 -2.78 -10.74
CA ARG A 98 14.77 -3.18 -11.74
C ARG A 98 16.16 -2.66 -11.42
N MET A 99 16.27 -1.42 -10.95
CA MET A 99 17.55 -0.83 -10.55
C MET A 99 18.18 -1.59 -9.36
N ILE A 100 17.37 -2.12 -8.44
CA ILE A 100 17.85 -2.98 -7.35
C ILE A 100 18.32 -4.33 -7.91
N TYR A 101 17.60 -4.93 -8.85
CA TYR A 101 18.02 -6.17 -9.50
C TYR A 101 19.34 -6.00 -10.26
N ASP A 102 19.48 -4.90 -11.01
CA ASP A 102 20.74 -4.56 -11.68
C ASP A 102 21.90 -4.43 -10.69
N LEU A 103 21.64 -3.85 -9.50
CA LEU A 103 22.63 -3.74 -8.43
C LEU A 103 23.02 -5.12 -7.87
N MET A 104 22.03 -6.01 -7.64
CA MET A 104 22.24 -7.37 -7.15
C MET A 104 23.10 -8.19 -8.11
N LEU A 105 22.86 -8.09 -9.41
CA LEU A 105 23.63 -8.80 -10.44
C LEU A 105 25.10 -8.35 -10.50
N LYS A 106 25.36 -7.08 -10.21
CA LYS A 106 26.70 -6.49 -10.33
C LYS A 106 27.52 -6.56 -9.04
N ASN A 107 26.88 -6.88 -7.90
CA ASN A 107 27.53 -6.84 -6.60
C ASN A 107 27.23 -8.09 -5.79
N LYS A 108 28.23 -8.55 -5.03
CA LYS A 108 28.04 -9.66 -4.08
C LYS A 108 26.99 -9.24 -3.05
N ASN A 109 25.98 -10.08 -2.86
CA ASN A 109 24.91 -9.89 -1.89
C ASN A 109 24.37 -11.26 -1.41
N GLN A 110 23.53 -11.24 -0.40
CA GLN A 110 22.90 -12.43 0.18
C GLN A 110 21.37 -12.34 0.21
N VAL A 111 20.80 -11.39 -0.52
CA VAL A 111 19.34 -11.21 -0.59
C VAL A 111 18.69 -12.43 -1.21
N ASN A 112 17.69 -12.96 -0.52
CA ASN A 112 16.92 -14.13 -0.98
C ASN A 112 15.40 -13.92 -0.89
N HIS A 113 14.96 -12.76 -0.36
CA HIS A 113 13.54 -12.45 -0.19
C HIS A 113 13.22 -11.05 -0.70
N ILE A 114 12.08 -10.91 -1.39
CA ILE A 114 11.48 -9.63 -1.71
C ILE A 114 10.01 -9.64 -1.28
N ILE A 115 9.63 -8.60 -0.51
CA ILE A 115 8.23 -8.30 -0.19
C ILE A 115 7.91 -6.96 -0.81
N SER A 116 7.09 -6.96 -1.85
CA SER A 116 6.71 -5.76 -2.58
C SER A 116 5.28 -5.34 -2.27
N ALA A 117 5.08 -4.04 -2.17
CA ALA A 117 3.74 -3.47 -2.26
C ALA A 117 3.17 -3.70 -3.66
N SER A 118 1.86 -3.83 -3.71
CA SER A 118 0.97 -3.72 -4.87
C SER A 118 -0.36 -3.12 -4.37
N ALA A 119 -1.39 -3.05 -5.20
CA ALA A 119 -2.65 -2.46 -4.80
C ALA A 119 -3.86 -3.20 -5.41
N ILE A 120 -5.01 -3.14 -4.71
CA ILE A 120 -6.30 -3.67 -5.21
C ILE A 120 -6.82 -2.94 -6.44
N GLY A 121 -6.22 -1.80 -6.82
CA GLY A 121 -6.44 -1.15 -8.12
C GLY A 121 -6.24 -2.07 -9.32
N TYR A 122 -5.51 -3.17 -9.14
CA TYR A 122 -5.40 -4.29 -10.09
C TYR A 122 -6.76 -4.78 -10.59
N TYR A 123 -7.75 -4.83 -9.72
CA TYR A 123 -9.06 -5.42 -10.02
C TYR A 123 -10.06 -4.47 -10.69
N GLY A 124 -9.92 -3.15 -10.51
CA GLY A 124 -10.83 -2.13 -11.02
C GLY A 124 -12.28 -2.29 -10.55
N ASN A 125 -13.23 -1.78 -11.34
CA ASN A 125 -14.64 -1.82 -11.02
C ASN A 125 -15.28 -3.16 -11.41
N ARG A 126 -15.64 -3.99 -10.44
CA ARG A 126 -16.25 -5.31 -10.63
C ARG A 126 -17.62 -5.46 -9.96
N GLY A 127 -18.24 -4.34 -9.58
CA GLY A 127 -19.56 -4.35 -8.96
C GLY A 127 -19.58 -5.14 -7.64
N ASN A 128 -20.39 -6.21 -7.57
CA ASN A 128 -20.55 -7.05 -6.38
C ASN A 128 -19.71 -8.34 -6.42
N GLU A 129 -18.91 -8.55 -7.45
CA GLU A 129 -18.04 -9.73 -7.57
C GLU A 129 -17.04 -9.78 -6.42
N LEU A 130 -16.93 -10.94 -5.75
CA LEU A 130 -15.90 -11.16 -4.75
C LEU A 130 -14.59 -11.53 -5.44
N LEU A 131 -13.58 -10.68 -5.30
CA LEU A 131 -12.31 -10.75 -6.01
C LEU A 131 -11.27 -11.46 -5.17
N THR A 132 -10.60 -12.42 -5.77
CA THR A 132 -9.50 -13.17 -5.18
C THR A 132 -8.20 -12.91 -5.94
N GLU A 133 -7.10 -13.45 -5.46
CA GLU A 133 -5.79 -13.30 -6.12
C GLU A 133 -5.75 -13.92 -7.53
N SER A 134 -6.65 -14.86 -7.83
CA SER A 134 -6.82 -15.46 -9.15
C SER A 134 -7.69 -14.66 -10.11
N SER A 135 -8.39 -13.64 -9.64
CA SER A 135 -9.20 -12.76 -10.49
C SER A 135 -8.31 -11.97 -11.46
N LEU A 136 -8.74 -11.85 -12.71
CA LEU A 136 -8.00 -11.16 -13.77
C LEU A 136 -7.95 -9.63 -13.52
N PRO A 137 -6.92 -8.95 -14.03
CA PRO A 137 -6.84 -7.49 -13.95
C PRO A 137 -7.94 -6.82 -14.78
N PHE A 138 -8.33 -5.65 -14.35
CA PHE A 138 -9.22 -4.79 -15.11
C PHE A 138 -8.45 -4.06 -16.24
N LYS A 139 -9.18 -3.36 -17.11
CA LYS A 139 -8.60 -2.56 -18.20
C LYS A 139 -8.77 -1.07 -17.88
N ASN A 140 -7.88 -0.54 -17.05
CA ASN A 140 -7.78 0.90 -16.78
C ASN A 140 -6.37 1.23 -16.30
N PHE A 141 -6.05 2.51 -16.19
CA PHE A 141 -4.72 2.99 -15.79
C PHE A 141 -4.22 2.40 -14.46
N LEU A 142 -5.09 2.26 -13.45
CA LEU A 142 -4.67 1.72 -12.14
C LEU A 142 -4.32 0.23 -12.23
N ALA A 143 -5.13 -0.53 -12.97
CA ALA A 143 -4.88 -1.95 -13.17
C ALA A 143 -3.61 -2.19 -14.01
N GLU A 144 -3.44 -1.45 -15.09
CA GLU A 144 -2.24 -1.49 -15.94
C GLU A 144 -0.98 -1.13 -15.14
N THR A 145 -1.06 -0.12 -14.26
CA THR A 145 0.03 0.23 -13.35
C THR A 145 0.37 -0.92 -12.40
N CYS A 146 -0.65 -1.57 -11.82
CA CYS A 146 -0.43 -2.70 -10.92
C CYS A 146 0.16 -3.91 -11.64
N VAL A 147 -0.32 -4.22 -12.86
CA VAL A 147 0.22 -5.31 -13.71
C VAL A 147 1.69 -5.05 -14.01
N ALA A 148 2.04 -3.89 -14.55
CA ALA A 148 3.42 -3.55 -14.87
C ALA A 148 4.33 -3.60 -13.62
N TRP A 149 3.80 -3.16 -12.47
CA TRP A 149 4.54 -3.23 -11.21
C TRP A 149 4.79 -4.67 -10.77
N GLU A 150 3.76 -5.53 -10.76
CA GLU A 150 3.88 -6.93 -10.36
C GLU A 150 4.78 -7.71 -11.31
N GLU A 151 4.71 -7.47 -12.62
CA GLU A 151 5.61 -8.06 -13.63
C GLU A 151 7.08 -7.66 -13.39
N ALA A 152 7.35 -6.39 -13.12
CA ALA A 152 8.70 -5.94 -12.80
C ALA A 152 9.24 -6.58 -11.51
N VAL A 153 8.38 -6.81 -10.51
CA VAL A 153 8.76 -7.52 -9.28
C VAL A 153 9.05 -9.00 -9.58
N ASP A 154 8.27 -9.64 -10.45
CA ASP A 154 8.44 -11.05 -10.81
C ASP A 154 9.73 -11.33 -11.59
N GLU A 155 10.36 -10.32 -12.19
CA GLU A 155 11.69 -10.45 -12.80
C GLU A 155 12.72 -11.02 -11.80
N GLY A 156 12.53 -10.78 -10.49
CA GLY A 156 13.37 -11.31 -9.42
C GLY A 156 13.33 -12.84 -9.25
N GLU A 157 12.31 -13.52 -9.78
CA GLU A 157 12.27 -15.00 -9.79
C GLU A 157 13.44 -15.59 -10.56
N LYS A 158 13.88 -14.91 -11.62
CA LYS A 158 15.06 -15.30 -12.42
C LYS A 158 16.37 -15.22 -11.61
N LEU A 159 16.36 -14.49 -10.49
CA LEU A 159 17.48 -14.38 -9.55
C LEU A 159 17.37 -15.38 -8.39
N GLY A 160 16.39 -16.29 -8.42
CA GLY A 160 16.15 -17.25 -7.34
C GLY A 160 15.52 -16.67 -6.08
N LEU A 161 14.89 -15.51 -6.16
CA LEU A 161 14.32 -14.83 -5.01
C LEU A 161 12.93 -15.39 -4.65
N ARG A 162 12.65 -15.49 -3.35
CA ARG A 162 11.28 -15.65 -2.85
C ARG A 162 10.56 -14.31 -2.94
N ILE A 163 9.49 -14.25 -3.71
CA ILE A 163 8.73 -13.03 -3.96
C ILE A 163 7.38 -13.10 -3.26
N VAL A 164 7.03 -12.00 -2.57
CA VAL A 164 5.70 -11.75 -2.02
C VAL A 164 5.20 -10.41 -2.52
N LYS A 165 3.99 -10.38 -3.10
CA LYS A 165 3.32 -9.16 -3.57
C LYS A 165 2.05 -8.94 -2.75
N LEU A 166 1.89 -7.76 -2.16
CA LEU A 166 0.78 -7.42 -1.28
C LEU A 166 -0.15 -6.40 -1.95
N ARG A 167 -1.26 -6.89 -2.54
CA ARG A 167 -2.31 -6.04 -3.11
C ARG A 167 -3.08 -5.36 -1.98
N THR A 168 -2.69 -4.13 -1.69
CA THR A 168 -3.16 -3.37 -0.52
C THR A 168 -4.46 -2.65 -0.81
N GLY A 169 -5.45 -2.80 0.08
CA GLY A 169 -6.68 -2.02 0.11
C GLY A 169 -6.50 -0.61 0.66
N ILE A 170 -7.60 0.08 0.94
CA ILE A 170 -7.58 1.42 1.54
C ILE A 170 -7.05 1.32 2.98
N ILE A 171 -5.88 1.89 3.22
CA ILE A 171 -5.27 1.90 4.56
C ILE A 171 -5.96 2.94 5.44
N LEU A 172 -6.46 2.49 6.59
CA LEU A 172 -7.04 3.36 7.61
C LEU A 172 -5.95 3.82 8.58
N ASP A 173 -5.55 5.07 8.45
CA ASP A 173 -4.59 5.76 9.32
C ASP A 173 -4.95 7.26 9.41
N LEU A 174 -4.85 7.85 10.61
CA LEU A 174 -5.04 9.30 10.80
C LEU A 174 -3.88 10.14 10.30
N LYS A 175 -2.70 9.54 10.13
CA LYS A 175 -1.47 10.24 9.70
C LYS A 175 -1.44 10.55 8.21
N GLY A 176 -2.34 9.95 7.42
CA GLY A 176 -2.40 10.17 5.97
C GLY A 176 -3.33 9.19 5.25
N GLY A 177 -3.29 9.23 3.92
CA GLY A 177 -4.15 8.40 3.07
C GLY A 177 -5.59 8.91 2.98
N ALA A 178 -6.53 8.00 2.73
CA ALA A 178 -7.94 8.34 2.46
C ALA A 178 -8.73 8.73 3.72
N LEU A 179 -8.45 8.09 4.86
CA LEU A 179 -9.24 8.30 6.09
C LEU A 179 -9.31 9.76 6.55
N PRO A 180 -8.21 10.54 6.63
CA PRO A 180 -8.29 11.95 7.01
C PRO A 180 -9.17 12.79 6.10
N GLN A 181 -9.20 12.49 4.80
CA GLN A 181 -10.03 13.21 3.81
C GLN A 181 -11.51 12.88 4.00
N MET A 182 -11.84 11.60 4.21
CA MET A 182 -13.21 11.15 4.48
C MET A 182 -13.73 11.67 5.83
N ALA A 183 -12.87 11.74 6.84
CA ALA A 183 -13.21 12.21 8.19
C ALA A 183 -13.32 13.74 8.29
N LYS A 184 -12.73 14.51 7.38
CA LYS A 184 -12.70 15.98 7.44
C LYS A 184 -14.11 16.59 7.44
N PRO A 185 -15.05 16.25 6.55
CA PRO A 185 -16.42 16.76 6.63
C PRO A 185 -17.14 16.33 7.91
N VAL A 186 -16.92 15.08 8.36
CA VAL A 186 -17.57 14.53 9.55
C VAL A 186 -17.23 15.33 10.82
N LYS A 187 -16.04 15.94 10.90
CA LYS A 187 -15.68 16.86 12.01
C LYS A 187 -16.64 18.02 12.15
N PHE A 188 -17.22 18.45 11.03
CA PHE A 188 -18.17 19.55 10.93
C PHE A 188 -19.64 19.07 10.91
N GLY A 189 -19.90 17.81 11.24
CA GLY A 189 -21.25 17.25 11.26
C GLY A 189 -21.81 16.90 9.87
N LEU A 190 -20.94 16.72 8.85
CA LEU A 190 -21.35 16.43 7.48
C LEU A 190 -20.79 15.08 7.04
N GLY A 191 -21.66 14.11 6.78
CA GLY A 191 -21.31 12.81 6.18
C GLY A 191 -21.42 12.89 4.66
N VAL A 192 -20.29 12.97 3.95
CA VAL A 192 -20.28 13.07 2.48
C VAL A 192 -20.15 11.68 1.88
N ILE A 193 -21.19 11.25 1.17
CA ILE A 193 -21.24 9.98 0.46
C ILE A 193 -20.99 10.25 -1.02
N LEU A 194 -19.92 9.65 -1.58
CA LEU A 194 -19.54 9.87 -2.97
C LEU A 194 -20.28 8.90 -3.88
N GLY A 195 -20.87 9.41 -4.95
CA GLY A 195 -21.66 8.62 -5.88
C GLY A 195 -22.94 8.06 -5.26
N SER A 196 -23.24 6.79 -5.54
CA SER A 196 -24.36 6.06 -4.95
C SER A 196 -24.12 5.64 -3.50
N GLY A 197 -22.88 5.57 -3.08
CA GLY A 197 -22.48 4.99 -1.79
C GLY A 197 -22.49 3.46 -1.74
N SER A 198 -23.05 2.80 -2.76
CA SER A 198 -23.16 1.32 -2.83
C SER A 198 -21.88 0.62 -3.29
N GLN A 199 -20.89 1.39 -3.80
CA GLN A 199 -19.61 0.82 -4.20
C GLN A 199 -18.86 0.21 -3.01
N TRP A 200 -18.33 -0.99 -3.21
CA TRP A 200 -17.55 -1.71 -2.21
C TRP A 200 -16.17 -1.10 -2.02
N VAL A 201 -15.80 -0.99 -0.76
CA VAL A 201 -14.51 -0.49 -0.28
C VAL A 201 -13.83 -1.61 0.51
N SER A 202 -12.75 -2.15 -0.04
CA SER A 202 -11.87 -3.06 0.69
C SER A 202 -10.78 -2.25 1.38
N TRP A 203 -10.72 -2.36 2.67
CA TRP A 203 -9.91 -1.54 3.57
C TRP A 203 -9.03 -2.40 4.47
N ILE A 204 -8.07 -1.79 5.14
CA ILE A 204 -7.24 -2.45 6.14
C ILE A 204 -6.76 -1.44 7.19
N HIS A 205 -6.66 -1.86 8.46
CA HIS A 205 -6.07 -1.03 9.51
C HIS A 205 -4.53 -0.97 9.35
N VAL A 206 -3.92 0.19 9.59
CA VAL A 206 -2.47 0.36 9.44
C VAL A 206 -1.66 -0.63 10.27
N THR A 207 -2.11 -1.00 11.47
CA THR A 207 -1.43 -2.01 12.31
C THR A 207 -1.36 -3.36 11.61
N ASP A 208 -2.46 -3.82 10.99
CA ASP A 208 -2.47 -5.08 10.23
C ASP A 208 -1.55 -4.99 9.02
N VAL A 209 -1.49 -3.85 8.32
CA VAL A 209 -0.52 -3.63 7.24
C VAL A 209 0.90 -3.90 7.72
N LEU A 210 1.31 -3.27 8.83
CA LEU A 210 2.66 -3.41 9.38
C LEU A 210 2.96 -4.85 9.82
N GLN A 211 1.97 -5.51 10.44
CA GLN A 211 2.12 -6.90 10.89
C GLN A 211 2.16 -7.88 9.71
N ILE A 212 1.40 -7.65 8.62
CA ILE A 212 1.45 -8.50 7.43
C ILE A 212 2.80 -8.40 6.72
N TYR A 213 3.41 -7.21 6.61
CA TYR A 213 4.78 -7.08 6.10
C TYR A 213 5.77 -7.88 6.96
N THR A 214 5.63 -7.79 8.28
CA THR A 214 6.48 -8.55 9.21
C THR A 214 6.23 -10.04 9.10
N TYR A 215 4.97 -10.47 9.02
CA TYR A 215 4.56 -11.86 8.85
C TYR A 215 5.11 -12.46 7.55
N ALA A 216 5.01 -11.72 6.45
CA ALA A 216 5.57 -12.14 5.17
C ALA A 216 7.11 -12.22 5.20
N LEU A 217 7.77 -11.38 5.99
CA LEU A 217 9.21 -11.40 6.18
C LEU A 217 9.66 -12.64 6.99
N GLU A 218 8.97 -12.93 8.09
CA GLU A 218 9.32 -13.97 9.06
C GLU A 218 8.84 -15.38 8.66
N ASN A 219 7.86 -15.51 7.74
CA ASN A 219 7.29 -16.78 7.32
C ASN A 219 7.70 -17.15 5.88
N GLU A 220 8.59 -18.11 5.74
CA GLU A 220 9.12 -18.56 4.45
C GLU A 220 8.07 -19.25 3.54
N ASN A 221 6.96 -19.74 4.11
CA ASN A 221 5.86 -20.34 3.35
C ASN A 221 5.01 -19.32 2.59
N ILE A 222 5.12 -18.03 2.93
CA ILE A 222 4.41 -16.94 2.23
C ILE A 222 5.16 -16.61 0.95
N LYS A 223 4.54 -16.89 -0.22
CA LYS A 223 5.06 -16.55 -1.56
C LYS A 223 3.96 -16.25 -2.56
N GLY A 224 4.29 -15.45 -3.58
CA GLY A 224 3.34 -15.03 -4.60
C GLY A 224 2.47 -13.85 -4.16
N VAL A 225 1.27 -13.74 -4.69
CA VAL A 225 0.36 -12.60 -4.47
C VAL A 225 -0.59 -12.87 -3.31
N TYR A 226 -0.82 -11.85 -2.47
CA TYR A 226 -1.83 -11.85 -1.41
C TYR A 226 -2.61 -10.54 -1.40
N ASN A 227 -3.91 -10.64 -1.21
CA ASN A 227 -4.76 -9.49 -0.94
C ASN A 227 -4.57 -9.03 0.50
N MET A 228 -4.06 -7.83 0.68
CA MET A 228 -3.85 -7.22 1.99
C MET A 228 -5.02 -6.29 2.32
N VAL A 229 -6.15 -6.90 2.65
CA VAL A 229 -7.41 -6.25 3.02
C VAL A 229 -7.98 -6.91 4.27
N ALA A 230 -8.79 -6.18 5.04
CA ALA A 230 -9.52 -6.75 6.17
C ALA A 230 -10.61 -7.73 5.69
N PRO A 231 -11.00 -8.74 6.51
CA PRO A 231 -11.97 -9.77 6.13
C PRO A 231 -13.35 -9.24 5.74
N GLU A 232 -13.74 -8.08 6.26
CA GLU A 232 -15.06 -7.49 6.06
C GLU A 232 -14.98 -6.24 5.16
N PRO A 233 -15.10 -6.37 3.82
CA PRO A 233 -15.28 -5.21 2.96
C PRO A 233 -16.64 -4.55 3.25
N VAL A 234 -16.71 -3.22 3.13
CA VAL A 234 -17.92 -2.45 3.39
C VAL A 234 -18.30 -1.58 2.20
N THR A 235 -19.54 -1.10 2.12
CA THR A 235 -19.88 -0.08 1.13
C THR A 235 -19.33 1.28 1.53
N PHE A 236 -19.19 2.21 0.57
CA PHE A 236 -18.74 3.57 0.85
C PHE A 236 -19.69 4.29 1.83
N ASP A 237 -21.00 4.04 1.70
CA ASP A 237 -22.01 4.50 2.64
C ASP A 237 -21.72 4.01 4.05
N THR A 238 -21.57 2.68 4.24
CA THR A 238 -21.25 2.06 5.53
C THR A 238 -19.93 2.60 6.09
N MET A 239 -18.92 2.81 5.26
CA MET A 239 -17.64 3.40 5.66
C MET A 239 -17.85 4.80 6.24
N THR A 240 -18.61 5.66 5.54
CA THR A 240 -18.86 7.04 5.97
C THR A 240 -19.62 7.11 7.29
N HIS A 241 -20.67 6.28 7.44
CA HIS A 241 -21.41 6.17 8.71
C HIS A 241 -20.54 5.63 9.85
N SER A 242 -19.70 4.63 9.56
CA SER A 242 -18.80 4.05 10.57
C SER A 242 -17.74 5.06 11.03
N ILE A 243 -17.24 5.93 10.15
CA ILE A 243 -16.34 7.04 10.51
C ILE A 243 -17.04 8.00 11.47
N ALA A 244 -18.28 8.42 11.18
CA ALA A 244 -19.03 9.33 12.05
C ALA A 244 -19.26 8.69 13.43
N LYS A 245 -19.63 7.40 13.47
CA LYS A 245 -19.81 6.65 14.71
C LYS A 245 -18.50 6.51 15.50
N GLY A 246 -17.39 6.18 14.85
CA GLY A 246 -16.07 6.08 15.49
C GLY A 246 -15.61 7.42 16.07
N MET A 247 -15.92 8.53 15.42
CA MET A 247 -15.65 9.89 15.88
C MET A 247 -16.65 10.37 16.96
N LYS A 248 -17.69 9.60 17.25
CA LYS A 248 -18.81 10.00 18.14
C LYS A 248 -19.46 11.32 17.71
N LYS A 249 -19.63 11.52 16.40
CA LYS A 249 -20.22 12.72 15.80
C LYS A 249 -21.58 12.41 15.21
N SER A 250 -22.60 13.16 15.63
CA SER A 250 -23.85 13.24 14.88
C SER A 250 -23.56 13.97 13.57
N SER A 251 -24.02 13.41 12.44
CA SER A 251 -23.74 13.97 11.12
C SER A 251 -24.98 13.88 10.24
N LEU A 252 -25.18 14.90 9.41
CA LEU A 252 -26.14 14.88 8.31
C LEU A 252 -25.45 14.26 7.10
N PHE A 253 -26.08 13.25 6.51
CA PHE A 253 -25.52 12.52 5.38
C PHE A 253 -26.17 12.99 4.07
N PHE A 254 -25.33 13.20 3.06
CA PHE A 254 -25.78 13.58 1.73
C PHE A 254 -24.88 12.98 0.65
N HIS A 255 -25.47 12.72 -0.51
CA HIS A 255 -24.76 12.15 -1.66
C HIS A 255 -24.24 13.23 -2.58
N VAL A 256 -22.99 13.08 -3.03
CA VAL A 256 -22.41 13.86 -4.11
C VAL A 256 -22.54 13.06 -5.41
N PRO A 257 -23.35 13.50 -6.38
CA PRO A 257 -23.58 12.74 -7.61
C PRO A 257 -22.27 12.46 -8.36
N SER A 258 -22.17 11.27 -8.94
CA SER A 258 -20.98 10.81 -9.67
C SER A 258 -20.58 11.73 -10.82
N LEU A 259 -21.55 12.41 -11.45
CA LEU A 259 -21.27 13.37 -12.52
C LEU A 259 -20.39 14.53 -12.06
N PHE A 260 -20.69 15.10 -10.88
CA PHE A 260 -19.86 16.18 -10.30
C PHE A 260 -18.44 15.70 -9.99
N LEU A 261 -18.31 14.47 -9.48
CA LEU A 261 -17.01 13.89 -9.19
C LEU A 261 -16.20 13.65 -10.47
N LYS A 262 -16.83 13.18 -11.53
CA LYS A 262 -16.18 13.00 -12.84
C LYS A 262 -15.73 14.32 -13.45
N VAL A 263 -16.51 15.38 -13.35
CA VAL A 263 -16.12 16.72 -13.83
C VAL A 263 -14.97 17.30 -13.01
N ALA A 264 -15.05 17.19 -11.67
CA ALA A 264 -14.05 17.77 -10.78
C ALA A 264 -12.69 17.02 -10.80
N LEU A 265 -12.75 15.68 -10.78
CA LEU A 265 -11.58 14.81 -10.65
C LEU A 265 -11.10 14.22 -11.98
N GLY A 266 -11.93 14.31 -13.03
CA GLY A 266 -11.64 13.65 -14.29
C GLY A 266 -11.47 12.14 -14.13
N GLU A 267 -10.43 11.58 -14.75
CA GLU A 267 -10.11 10.15 -14.67
C GLU A 267 -9.84 9.67 -13.23
N MET A 268 -9.31 10.54 -12.37
CA MET A 268 -9.07 10.20 -10.96
C MET A 268 -10.35 9.87 -10.17
N SER A 269 -11.53 10.20 -10.70
CA SER A 269 -12.82 9.84 -10.08
C SER A 269 -13.00 8.34 -9.89
N MET A 270 -12.30 7.50 -10.69
CA MET A 270 -12.31 6.05 -10.53
C MET A 270 -11.84 5.61 -9.15
N MET A 271 -10.89 6.33 -8.53
CA MET A 271 -10.37 5.99 -7.19
C MET A 271 -11.45 6.00 -6.09
N VAL A 272 -12.55 6.70 -6.30
CA VAL A 272 -13.63 6.85 -5.31
C VAL A 272 -14.98 6.30 -5.79
N LEU A 273 -15.13 6.03 -7.08
CA LEU A 273 -16.38 5.54 -7.68
C LEU A 273 -16.34 4.05 -8.02
N GLU A 274 -15.18 3.44 -8.15
CA GLU A 274 -15.05 2.02 -8.45
C GLU A 274 -15.42 1.14 -7.26
N SER A 275 -16.07 0.03 -7.57
CA SER A 275 -16.50 -0.99 -6.61
C SER A 275 -15.54 -2.16 -6.64
N THR A 276 -14.83 -2.38 -5.53
CA THR A 276 -13.79 -3.41 -5.44
C THR A 276 -13.95 -4.20 -4.15
N LYS A 277 -14.69 -5.32 -4.24
CA LYS A 277 -14.98 -6.23 -3.13
C LYS A 277 -13.96 -7.35 -3.12
N VAL A 278 -12.96 -7.28 -2.25
CA VAL A 278 -11.78 -8.17 -2.25
C VAL A 278 -11.78 -9.10 -1.05
N SER A 279 -11.44 -10.37 -1.28
CA SER A 279 -11.31 -11.41 -0.26
C SER A 279 -9.90 -11.40 0.37
N SER A 280 -9.82 -11.56 1.68
CA SER A 280 -8.60 -11.81 2.45
C SER A 280 -8.31 -13.29 2.68
N GLU A 281 -9.20 -14.17 2.22
CA GLU A 281 -9.24 -15.60 2.58
C GLU A 281 -7.90 -16.32 2.40
N LYS A 282 -7.16 -15.99 1.34
CA LYS A 282 -5.83 -16.60 1.09
C LYS A 282 -4.85 -16.28 2.21
N LEU A 283 -4.85 -15.04 2.71
CA LEU A 283 -3.97 -14.61 3.79
C LEU A 283 -4.38 -15.24 5.14
N GLU A 284 -5.68 -15.38 5.39
CA GLU A 284 -6.23 -16.09 6.55
C GLU A 284 -5.88 -17.58 6.53
N LYS A 285 -6.07 -18.25 5.39
CA LYS A 285 -5.65 -19.66 5.18
C LYS A 285 -4.13 -19.86 5.32
N ALA A 286 -3.35 -18.83 5.05
CA ALA A 286 -1.91 -18.86 5.28
C ALA A 286 -1.54 -18.67 6.77
N GLY A 287 -2.53 -18.50 7.66
CA GLY A 287 -2.36 -18.44 9.11
C GLY A 287 -2.27 -17.04 9.69
N TYR A 288 -2.48 -15.98 8.90
CA TYR A 288 -2.51 -14.62 9.45
C TYR A 288 -3.83 -14.35 10.18
N ILE A 289 -3.74 -13.80 11.39
CA ILE A 289 -4.89 -13.43 12.23
C ILE A 289 -4.97 -11.90 12.27
N PHE A 290 -6.04 -11.34 11.72
CA PHE A 290 -6.29 -9.90 11.73
C PHE A 290 -6.57 -9.38 13.14
N GLN A 291 -5.90 -8.30 13.51
CA GLN A 291 -6.15 -7.60 14.76
C GLN A 291 -7.43 -6.76 14.69
N TYR A 292 -7.74 -6.23 13.50
CA TYR A 292 -8.91 -5.38 13.25
C TYR A 292 -9.74 -5.93 12.08
N PRO A 293 -10.50 -7.04 12.28
CA PRO A 293 -11.23 -7.68 11.19
C PRO A 293 -12.48 -6.91 10.75
N THR A 294 -13.06 -6.06 11.61
CA THR A 294 -14.29 -5.30 11.32
C THR A 294 -14.03 -3.80 11.29
N ILE A 295 -14.75 -3.08 10.42
CA ILE A 295 -14.59 -1.63 10.24
C ILE A 295 -14.81 -0.87 11.56
N GLN A 296 -15.78 -1.28 12.37
CA GLN A 296 -16.08 -0.60 13.61
C GLN A 296 -14.96 -0.76 14.64
N ASN A 297 -14.36 -1.95 14.75
CA ASN A 297 -13.23 -2.19 15.65
C ASN A 297 -12.02 -1.33 15.24
N ALA A 298 -11.72 -1.28 13.94
CA ALA A 298 -10.65 -0.46 13.40
C ALA A 298 -10.83 1.03 13.72
N LEU A 299 -12.01 1.58 13.43
CA LEU A 299 -12.29 3.00 13.65
C LEU A 299 -12.39 3.36 15.14
N ASN A 300 -12.95 2.47 15.97
CA ASN A 300 -12.96 2.66 17.42
C ASN A 300 -11.54 2.79 17.99
N GLU A 301 -10.60 1.92 17.55
CA GLU A 301 -9.20 2.01 17.99
C GLU A 301 -8.54 3.29 17.49
N ILE A 302 -8.72 3.63 16.19
CA ILE A 302 -8.16 4.82 15.58
C ILE A 302 -8.58 6.10 16.31
N TYR A 303 -9.84 6.20 16.72
CA TYR A 303 -10.38 7.39 17.37
C TYR A 303 -10.38 7.34 18.90
N LYS A 304 -10.07 6.18 19.51
CA LYS A 304 -9.94 6.04 20.98
C LYS A 304 -8.79 6.86 21.55
N LYS A 305 -7.73 7.05 20.78
CA LYS A 305 -6.48 7.73 21.16
C LYS A 305 -6.56 9.26 21.04
N ARG A 306 -7.78 9.82 20.96
CA ARG A 306 -7.98 11.27 20.90
C ARG A 306 -8.63 11.82 22.17
#